data_e49f52c51f3118c480649f2fc465653a
#
_entry.id   e49f52c51f3118c480649f2fc465653a
#
_cell.length_a   1.000
_cell.length_b   1.000
_cell.length_c   1.000
_cell.angle_alpha   90.00
_cell.angle_beta   90.00
_cell.angle_gamma   90.00
#
_symmetry.space_group_name_H-M   'P 1'
#
loop_
_entity.id
_entity.type
_entity.pdbx_description
1 polymer ?
#
loop_
_entity_poly.entity_id
_entity_poly.type
_entity_poly.pdbx_seq_one_letter_code
_entity_poly.pdbx_strand_id
1 'polypeptide(L)'
;MLEKIFHLKENHTDVKTELMAGITTFMTMAYILAVNPSILSASGMDANAVLIATSLASFVGTALMALLANYPFALAPGMGLNAYFSYTVVLTMGYSWQLALMAVFVEGIIFIVLSLTSVREAIFNAIPMTLKSAVSVGIGLFVAFVGLQNAKLIVNSDSTLVTYQHFKGETVHRIGVGAILALVGVLITAVLLVKKVKGGILYGILITWVLGILCELTGIYIPNADAGMYSVIPTSFISFDFSALGKTFGQVFKTDFSGVGILNFFAVMFSFLFVDLFDTLGTLIGVASKADMLDEDGKLPHIKGALMADSIATCAGAVLGTSTTTTFVESASGVTEGGRTGLTSMTTGVLFLLAVVFSPLFLTIPSFATAPALIIVGFYMMGSALKIEFDDPAEGIPAFLTILAMPTAYSISEGIAIGVISWTLLNLITGKAKEKKISPLMYILTVLFILKYVLL
;
A
#
# COMPACT_ATOMS: atom_id res chain seq x y z
N MET A 1 27.50 16.33 14.39
CA MET A 1 27.03 16.30 13.00
C MET A 1 25.51 15.99 12.95
N LEU A 2 25.05 14.92 13.58
CA LEU A 2 23.61 14.55 13.60
C LEU A 2 22.70 15.63 14.18
N GLU A 3 23.14 16.29 15.27
CA GLU A 3 22.42 17.41 15.88
C GLU A 3 22.18 18.58 14.91
N LYS A 4 23.15 18.89 14.03
CA LYS A 4 23.05 19.98 13.07
C LYS A 4 22.09 19.66 11.90
N ILE A 5 21.88 18.36 11.61
CA ILE A 5 21.03 17.92 10.48
C ILE A 5 19.61 17.69 10.99
N PHE A 6 19.45 17.05 12.14
CA PHE A 6 18.14 16.57 12.59
C PHE A 6 17.55 17.36 13.75
N HIS A 7 18.29 18.35 14.31
CA HIS A 7 17.78 19.23 15.38
C HIS A 7 17.22 18.48 16.59
N LEU A 8 17.96 17.45 17.06
CA LEU A 8 17.48 16.51 18.08
C LEU A 8 17.06 17.20 19.38
N LYS A 9 17.85 18.17 19.86
CA LYS A 9 17.55 18.89 21.11
C LYS A 9 16.31 19.76 20.99
N GLU A 10 16.10 20.41 19.83
CA GLU A 10 14.91 21.22 19.55
C GLU A 10 13.65 20.36 19.54
N ASN A 11 13.78 19.11 19.09
CA ASN A 11 12.70 18.12 19.04
C ASN A 11 12.62 17.25 20.31
N HIS A 12 13.31 17.63 21.40
CA HIS A 12 13.27 16.94 22.69
C HIS A 12 13.56 15.44 22.63
N THR A 13 14.53 15.04 21.79
CA THR A 13 14.93 13.65 21.58
C THR A 13 16.46 13.48 21.62
N ASP A 14 16.94 12.25 21.54
CA ASP A 14 18.35 11.88 21.50
C ASP A 14 18.64 10.79 20.46
N VAL A 15 19.93 10.61 20.12
CA VAL A 15 20.36 9.65 19.09
C VAL A 15 19.90 8.24 19.40
N LYS A 16 19.94 7.80 20.65
CA LYS A 16 19.56 6.44 21.04
C LYS A 16 18.08 6.20 20.84
N THR A 17 17.24 7.14 21.25
CA THR A 17 15.79 7.10 21.09
C THR A 17 15.43 7.05 19.59
N GLU A 18 16.03 7.91 18.78
CA GLU A 18 15.80 7.95 17.33
C GLU A 18 16.20 6.64 16.63
N LEU A 19 17.36 6.07 16.97
CA LEU A 19 17.79 4.78 16.41
C LEU A 19 16.85 3.64 16.82
N MET A 20 16.42 3.59 18.08
CA MET A 20 15.48 2.56 18.54
C MET A 20 14.11 2.72 17.87
N ALA A 21 13.64 3.96 17.69
CA ALA A 21 12.41 4.26 16.97
C ALA A 21 12.51 3.82 15.50
N GLY A 22 13.64 4.08 14.83
CA GLY A 22 13.86 3.65 13.45
C GLY A 22 13.91 2.12 13.29
N ILE A 23 14.55 1.42 14.22
CA ILE A 23 14.53 -0.05 14.25
C ILE A 23 13.10 -0.55 14.44
N THR A 24 12.32 0.05 15.35
CA THR A 24 10.93 -0.34 15.59
C THR A 24 10.07 -0.10 14.37
N THR A 25 10.22 1.03 13.68
CA THR A 25 9.53 1.31 12.42
C THR A 25 9.89 0.28 11.36
N PHE A 26 11.18 -0.02 11.16
CA PHE A 26 11.61 -1.05 10.23
C PHE A 26 10.98 -2.41 10.55
N MET A 27 11.02 -2.85 11.81
CA MET A 27 10.44 -4.12 12.23
C MET A 27 8.95 -4.24 11.92
N THR A 28 8.21 -3.12 12.01
CA THR A 28 6.78 -3.11 11.69
C THR A 28 6.49 -3.04 10.19
N MET A 29 7.43 -2.52 9.38
CA MET A 29 7.29 -2.35 7.93
C MET A 29 7.98 -3.45 7.10
N ALA A 30 8.93 -4.21 7.67
CA ALA A 30 9.78 -5.14 6.92
C ALA A 30 9.00 -6.24 6.18
N TYR A 31 7.73 -6.48 6.55
CA TYR A 31 6.86 -7.40 5.83
C TYR A 31 6.66 -7.00 4.35
N ILE A 32 6.82 -5.72 4.00
CA ILE A 32 6.69 -5.26 2.61
C ILE A 32 7.72 -5.91 1.68
N LEU A 33 8.88 -6.31 2.20
CA LEU A 33 9.92 -7.00 1.46
C LEU A 33 9.50 -8.39 0.97
N ALA A 34 8.54 -9.02 1.64
CA ALA A 34 7.95 -10.27 1.20
C ALA A 34 6.65 -10.03 0.41
N VAL A 35 5.82 -9.09 0.87
CA VAL A 35 4.48 -8.86 0.32
C VAL A 35 4.53 -8.16 -1.04
N ASN A 36 5.36 -7.12 -1.21
CA ASN A 36 5.40 -6.38 -2.47
C ASN A 36 5.89 -7.23 -3.65
N PRO A 37 6.99 -8.00 -3.54
CA PRO A 37 7.37 -8.95 -4.59
C PRO A 37 6.28 -9.98 -4.90
N SER A 38 5.58 -10.48 -3.89
CA SER A 38 4.46 -11.42 -4.07
C SER A 38 3.31 -10.82 -4.89
N ILE A 39 2.97 -9.55 -4.67
CA ILE A 39 1.90 -8.87 -5.39
C ILE A 39 2.35 -8.50 -6.81
N LEU A 40 3.50 -7.84 -6.96
CA LEU A 40 3.95 -7.33 -8.26
C LEU A 40 4.39 -8.46 -9.20
N SER A 41 4.90 -9.59 -8.69
CA SER A 41 5.23 -10.74 -9.54
C SER A 41 4.01 -11.35 -10.23
N ALA A 42 2.80 -11.19 -9.69
CA ALA A 42 1.57 -11.59 -10.36
C ALA A 42 1.37 -10.88 -11.71
N SER A 43 1.94 -9.67 -11.89
CA SER A 43 1.93 -8.93 -13.15
C SER A 43 2.99 -9.40 -14.17
N GLY A 44 3.77 -10.43 -13.86
CA GLY A 44 4.86 -10.94 -14.68
C GLY A 44 6.22 -10.28 -14.42
N MET A 45 6.35 -9.42 -13.41
CA MET A 45 7.63 -8.85 -12.98
C MET A 45 8.48 -9.90 -12.25
N ASP A 46 9.80 -9.81 -12.39
CA ASP A 46 10.72 -10.70 -11.65
C ASP A 46 10.71 -10.36 -10.15
N ALA A 47 10.35 -11.33 -9.31
CA ALA A 47 10.16 -11.13 -7.89
C ALA A 47 11.45 -10.65 -7.17
N ASN A 48 12.63 -11.14 -7.59
CA ASN A 48 13.91 -10.70 -7.01
C ASN A 48 14.23 -9.24 -7.41
N ALA A 49 14.00 -8.88 -8.68
CA ALA A 49 14.14 -7.51 -9.14
C ALA A 49 13.22 -6.55 -8.37
N VAL A 50 11.94 -6.95 -8.18
CA VAL A 50 10.96 -6.17 -7.40
C VAL A 50 11.39 -6.03 -5.95
N LEU A 51 11.93 -7.07 -5.31
CA LEU A 51 12.42 -6.98 -3.93
C LEU A 51 13.54 -5.96 -3.80
N ILE A 52 14.54 -6.02 -4.70
CA ILE A 52 15.66 -5.09 -4.71
C ILE A 52 15.14 -3.66 -4.96
N ALA A 53 14.25 -3.49 -5.97
CA ALA A 53 13.62 -2.21 -6.26
C ALA A 53 12.83 -1.66 -5.07
N THR A 54 12.08 -2.51 -4.37
CA THR A 54 11.31 -2.16 -3.16
C THR A 54 12.22 -1.64 -2.06
N SER A 55 13.31 -2.37 -1.77
CA SER A 55 14.27 -1.97 -0.73
C SER A 55 14.95 -0.64 -1.06
N LEU A 56 15.39 -0.47 -2.32
CA LEU A 56 16.04 0.76 -2.77
C LEU A 56 15.07 1.94 -2.80
N ALA A 57 13.84 1.76 -3.30
CA ALA A 57 12.83 2.81 -3.31
C ALA A 57 12.44 3.23 -1.89
N SER A 58 12.30 2.27 -0.97
CA SER A 58 12.03 2.54 0.44
C SER A 58 13.19 3.30 1.09
N PHE A 59 14.43 2.93 0.80
CA PHE A 59 15.60 3.68 1.27
C PHE A 59 15.59 5.12 0.72
N VAL A 60 15.45 5.30 -0.59
CA VAL A 60 15.47 6.62 -1.22
C VAL A 60 14.35 7.50 -0.68
N GLY A 61 13.12 7.01 -0.65
CA GLY A 61 11.96 7.76 -0.16
C GLY A 61 12.08 8.15 1.30
N THR A 62 12.48 7.19 2.14
CA THR A 62 12.64 7.41 3.59
C THR A 62 13.82 8.34 3.89
N ALA A 63 14.93 8.25 3.14
CA ALA A 63 16.05 9.18 3.26
C ALA A 63 15.66 10.61 2.81
N LEU A 64 14.88 10.74 1.73
CA LEU A 64 14.35 12.04 1.31
C LEU A 64 13.41 12.63 2.36
N MET A 65 12.54 11.84 2.99
CA MET A 65 11.70 12.28 4.10
C MET A 65 12.54 12.80 5.27
N ALA A 66 13.62 12.09 5.61
CA ALA A 66 14.56 12.51 6.64
C ALA A 66 15.21 13.85 6.34
N LEU A 67 15.62 14.09 5.07
CA LEU A 67 16.41 15.26 4.69
C LEU A 67 15.56 16.47 4.30
N LEU A 68 14.40 16.27 3.66
CA LEU A 68 13.56 17.37 3.17
C LEU A 68 12.51 17.83 4.17
N ALA A 69 12.04 16.92 5.04
CA ALA A 69 10.99 17.22 6.01
C ALA A 69 11.44 17.10 7.47
N ASN A 70 12.54 16.39 7.74
CA ASN A 70 13.01 16.03 9.09
C ASN A 70 11.93 15.32 9.93
N TYR A 71 11.12 14.44 9.28
CA TYR A 71 10.07 13.69 9.96
C TYR A 71 10.45 12.23 10.22
N PRO A 72 9.94 11.62 11.32
CA PRO A 72 10.17 10.22 11.66
C PRO A 72 9.26 9.26 10.87
N PHE A 73 8.97 9.58 9.61
CA PHE A 73 8.05 8.83 8.77
C PHE A 73 8.80 8.05 7.69
N ALA A 74 8.50 6.77 7.57
CA ALA A 74 9.13 5.91 6.58
C ALA A 74 8.20 5.68 5.38
N LEU A 75 8.82 5.55 4.21
CA LEU A 75 8.15 5.33 2.93
C LEU A 75 8.48 3.95 2.39
N ALA A 76 7.49 3.34 1.74
CA ALA A 76 7.65 2.11 0.97
C ALA A 76 6.54 2.01 -0.09
N PRO A 77 6.62 1.05 -1.05
CA PRO A 77 5.55 0.86 -2.03
C PRO A 77 4.21 0.56 -1.37
N GLY A 78 3.19 1.39 -1.68
CA GLY A 78 1.87 1.36 -1.04
C GLY A 78 1.06 0.12 -1.42
N MET A 79 0.53 -0.60 -0.43
CA MET A 79 -0.14 -1.89 -0.65
C MET A 79 -1.36 -1.81 -1.56
N GLY A 80 -2.21 -0.80 -1.38
CA GLY A 80 -3.39 -0.57 -2.22
C GLY A 80 -3.00 -0.28 -3.66
N LEU A 81 -1.96 0.54 -3.85
CA LEU A 81 -1.41 0.90 -5.16
C LEU A 81 -0.73 -0.29 -5.84
N ASN A 82 -0.02 -1.14 -5.07
CA ASN A 82 0.56 -2.38 -5.58
C ASN A 82 -0.52 -3.34 -6.12
N ALA A 83 -1.61 -3.49 -5.37
CA ALA A 83 -2.74 -4.32 -5.76
C ALA A 83 -3.46 -3.74 -7.00
N TYR A 84 -3.69 -2.43 -7.05
CA TYR A 84 -4.23 -1.74 -8.23
C TYR A 84 -3.33 -1.93 -9.44
N PHE A 85 -2.00 -1.76 -9.29
CA PHE A 85 -1.00 -1.99 -10.32
C PHE A 85 -1.13 -3.39 -10.93
N SER A 86 -1.02 -4.43 -10.10
CA SER A 86 -0.93 -5.81 -10.59
C SER A 86 -2.29 -6.35 -11.01
N TYR A 87 -3.28 -6.26 -10.14
CA TYR A 87 -4.55 -6.96 -10.37
C TYR A 87 -5.49 -6.18 -11.28
N THR A 88 -5.58 -4.84 -11.12
CA THR A 88 -6.48 -4.05 -11.94
C THR A 88 -5.84 -3.69 -13.28
N VAL A 89 -4.68 -2.99 -13.26
CA VAL A 89 -4.10 -2.44 -14.47
C VAL A 89 -3.51 -3.53 -15.36
N VAL A 90 -2.73 -4.45 -14.80
CA VAL A 90 -2.08 -5.49 -15.61
C VAL A 90 -2.98 -6.67 -15.88
N LEU A 91 -3.54 -7.31 -14.84
CA LEU A 91 -4.27 -8.55 -15.03
C LEU A 91 -5.71 -8.35 -15.55
N THR A 92 -6.43 -7.33 -15.08
CA THR A 92 -7.82 -7.10 -15.49
C THR A 92 -7.91 -6.28 -16.78
N MET A 93 -7.18 -5.14 -16.86
CA MET A 93 -7.20 -4.29 -18.07
C MET A 93 -6.31 -4.82 -19.19
N GLY A 94 -5.42 -5.79 -18.91
CA GLY A 94 -4.53 -6.42 -19.89
C GLY A 94 -3.36 -5.54 -20.34
N TYR A 95 -3.01 -4.50 -19.58
CA TYR A 95 -1.89 -3.63 -19.91
C TYR A 95 -0.55 -4.23 -19.46
N SER A 96 0.53 -3.85 -20.15
CA SER A 96 1.87 -4.25 -19.74
C SER A 96 2.24 -3.60 -18.39
N TRP A 97 3.04 -4.31 -17.58
CA TRP A 97 3.55 -3.73 -16.33
C TRP A 97 4.47 -2.52 -16.56
N GLN A 98 5.11 -2.42 -17.73
CA GLN A 98 5.87 -1.24 -18.13
C GLN A 98 4.96 -0.01 -18.29
N LEU A 99 3.77 -0.19 -18.86
CA LEU A 99 2.77 0.87 -18.97
C LEU A 99 2.29 1.31 -17.57
N ALA A 100 2.07 0.38 -16.68
CA ALA A 100 1.70 0.69 -15.30
C ALA A 100 2.82 1.46 -14.58
N LEU A 101 4.10 1.09 -14.77
CA LEU A 101 5.25 1.87 -14.27
C LEU A 101 5.30 3.27 -14.86
N MET A 102 4.99 3.43 -16.16
CA MET A 102 4.96 4.74 -16.80
C MET A 102 3.83 5.60 -16.22
N ALA A 103 2.66 5.03 -15.93
CA ALA A 103 1.58 5.75 -15.29
C ALA A 103 1.99 6.25 -13.88
N VAL A 104 2.65 5.39 -13.08
CA VAL A 104 3.22 5.74 -11.77
C VAL A 104 4.30 6.83 -11.91
N PHE A 105 5.18 6.74 -12.90
CA PHE A 105 6.21 7.74 -13.12
C PHE A 105 5.64 9.12 -13.47
N VAL A 106 4.65 9.16 -14.38
CA VAL A 106 3.97 10.40 -14.78
C VAL A 106 3.17 10.99 -13.62
N GLU A 107 2.50 10.14 -12.82
CA GLU A 107 1.85 10.52 -11.56
C GLU A 107 2.85 11.23 -10.62
N GLY A 108 4.02 10.62 -10.38
CA GLY A 108 5.06 11.19 -9.52
C GLY A 108 5.55 12.55 -10.02
N ILE A 109 5.74 12.73 -11.35
CA ILE A 109 6.09 14.02 -11.93
C ILE A 109 4.98 15.06 -11.67
N ILE A 110 3.73 14.70 -11.89
CA ILE A 110 2.59 15.59 -11.62
C ILE A 110 2.58 15.98 -10.14
N PHE A 111 2.81 15.03 -9.24
CA PHE A 111 2.87 15.32 -7.80
C PHE A 111 4.06 16.20 -7.41
N ILE A 112 5.22 16.08 -8.05
CA ILE A 112 6.33 17.02 -7.86
C ILE A 112 5.86 18.45 -8.19
N VAL A 113 5.23 18.64 -9.35
CA VAL A 113 4.72 19.96 -9.77
C VAL A 113 3.64 20.47 -8.81
N LEU A 114 2.70 19.63 -8.38
CA LEU A 114 1.65 19.99 -7.44
C LEU A 114 2.19 20.28 -6.02
N SER A 115 3.26 19.61 -5.60
CA SER A 115 3.90 19.81 -4.28
C SER A 115 4.70 21.11 -4.18
N LEU A 116 5.18 21.64 -5.31
CA LEU A 116 5.77 22.99 -5.37
C LEU A 116 4.76 24.09 -5.10
N THR A 117 3.49 23.80 -5.32
CA THR A 117 2.35 24.68 -5.06
C THR A 117 1.52 24.13 -3.89
N SER A 118 0.53 24.89 -3.40
CA SER A 118 -0.42 24.38 -2.39
C SER A 118 -1.64 23.66 -3.02
N VAL A 119 -1.56 23.28 -4.29
CA VAL A 119 -2.68 22.70 -5.04
C VAL A 119 -2.98 21.28 -4.54
N ARG A 120 -1.97 20.46 -4.21
CA ARG A 120 -2.16 19.10 -3.67
C ARG A 120 -2.97 19.12 -2.38
N GLU A 121 -2.65 20.03 -1.44
CA GLU A 121 -3.44 20.24 -0.22
C GLU A 121 -4.86 20.75 -0.54
N ALA A 122 -4.99 21.70 -1.46
CA ALA A 122 -6.28 22.23 -1.84
C ALA A 122 -7.20 21.15 -2.45
N ILE A 123 -6.66 20.26 -3.28
CA ILE A 123 -7.39 19.11 -3.84
C ILE A 123 -7.87 18.18 -2.72
N PHE A 124 -6.96 17.82 -1.80
CA PHE A 124 -7.32 16.97 -0.67
C PHE A 124 -8.42 17.60 0.19
N ASN A 125 -8.30 18.89 0.52
CA ASN A 125 -9.28 19.60 1.36
C ASN A 125 -10.63 19.81 0.66
N ALA A 126 -10.65 19.79 -0.67
CA ALA A 126 -11.87 19.95 -1.45
C ALA A 126 -12.79 18.71 -1.43
N ILE A 127 -12.27 17.54 -1.07
CA ILE A 127 -13.00 16.29 -1.02
C ILE A 127 -13.59 16.09 0.38
N PRO A 128 -14.87 15.69 0.49
CA PRO A 128 -15.53 15.48 1.79
C PRO A 128 -14.83 14.43 2.65
N MET A 129 -14.78 14.65 3.97
CA MET A 129 -14.14 13.73 4.91
C MET A 129 -14.76 12.33 4.85
N THR A 130 -16.07 12.25 4.69
CA THR A 130 -16.81 10.99 4.53
C THR A 130 -16.28 10.18 3.34
N LEU A 131 -16.08 10.81 2.18
CA LEU A 131 -15.53 10.11 1.00
C LEU A 131 -14.07 9.71 1.20
N LYS A 132 -13.24 10.57 1.80
CA LYS A 132 -11.84 10.21 2.14
C LYS A 132 -11.79 8.98 3.03
N SER A 133 -12.62 8.95 4.05
CA SER A 133 -12.72 7.83 4.98
C SER A 133 -13.24 6.56 4.30
N ALA A 134 -14.25 6.71 3.43
CA ALA A 134 -14.80 5.60 2.65
C ALA A 134 -13.77 4.99 1.69
N VAL A 135 -12.95 5.82 1.02
CA VAL A 135 -11.85 5.36 0.16
C VAL A 135 -10.86 4.55 0.97
N SER A 136 -10.43 5.04 2.14
CA SER A 136 -9.51 4.28 3.01
C SER A 136 -10.08 2.93 3.42
N VAL A 137 -11.35 2.88 3.85
CA VAL A 137 -12.03 1.63 4.21
C VAL A 137 -12.15 0.68 3.02
N GLY A 138 -12.54 1.21 1.86
CA GLY A 138 -12.68 0.44 0.62
C GLY A 138 -11.37 -0.19 0.16
N ILE A 139 -10.27 0.57 0.20
CA ILE A 139 -8.91 0.06 -0.07
C ILE A 139 -8.57 -1.05 0.93
N GLY A 140 -8.85 -0.84 2.21
CA GLY A 140 -8.59 -1.84 3.26
C GLY A 140 -9.32 -3.15 2.98
N LEU A 141 -10.61 -3.11 2.65
CA LEU A 141 -11.38 -4.31 2.28
C LEU A 141 -10.88 -4.95 0.99
N PHE A 142 -10.49 -4.16 -0.01
CA PHE A 142 -9.91 -4.67 -1.24
C PHE A 142 -8.60 -5.42 -0.99
N VAL A 143 -7.68 -4.85 -0.21
CA VAL A 143 -6.41 -5.48 0.16
C VAL A 143 -6.64 -6.76 0.97
N ALA A 144 -7.59 -6.76 1.92
CA ALA A 144 -7.96 -7.96 2.67
C ALA A 144 -8.54 -9.05 1.76
N PHE A 145 -9.38 -8.67 0.79
CA PHE A 145 -9.96 -9.60 -0.19
C PHE A 145 -8.87 -10.24 -1.07
N VAL A 146 -7.91 -9.45 -1.54
CA VAL A 146 -6.71 -9.95 -2.25
C VAL A 146 -5.93 -10.93 -1.36
N GLY A 147 -5.75 -10.63 -0.08
CA GLY A 147 -5.13 -11.53 0.89
C GLY A 147 -5.86 -12.88 1.00
N LEU A 148 -7.19 -12.86 1.09
CA LEU A 148 -8.02 -14.07 1.14
C LEU A 148 -7.90 -14.92 -0.14
N GLN A 149 -7.80 -14.28 -1.31
CA GLN A 149 -7.59 -14.99 -2.58
C GLN A 149 -6.17 -15.54 -2.71
N ASN A 150 -5.14 -14.79 -2.32
CA ASN A 150 -3.75 -15.27 -2.34
C ASN A 150 -3.56 -16.47 -1.40
N ALA A 151 -4.26 -16.49 -0.27
CA ALA A 151 -4.30 -17.62 0.64
C ALA A 151 -5.13 -18.81 0.12
N LYS A 152 -5.82 -18.67 -1.02
CA LYS A 152 -6.79 -19.66 -1.54
C LYS A 152 -7.93 -19.97 -0.54
N LEU A 153 -8.26 -19.01 0.34
CA LEU A 153 -9.42 -19.09 1.23
C LEU A 153 -10.70 -18.75 0.49
N ILE A 154 -10.63 -17.77 -0.40
CA ILE A 154 -11.70 -17.43 -1.34
C ILE A 154 -11.20 -17.79 -2.73
N VAL A 155 -12.00 -18.51 -3.48
CA VAL A 155 -11.71 -19.00 -4.83
C VAL A 155 -12.86 -18.68 -5.78
N ASN A 156 -12.59 -18.67 -7.09
CA ASN A 156 -13.60 -18.43 -8.10
C ASN A 156 -14.69 -19.49 -8.08
N SER A 157 -15.92 -19.08 -8.39
CA SER A 157 -17.09 -19.95 -8.48
C SER A 157 -17.97 -19.49 -9.64
N ASP A 158 -18.28 -20.39 -10.57
CA ASP A 158 -19.13 -20.09 -11.72
C ASP A 158 -20.57 -19.72 -11.33
N SER A 159 -21.03 -20.20 -10.16
CA SER A 159 -22.39 -19.96 -9.68
C SER A 159 -22.54 -18.69 -8.83
N THR A 160 -21.49 -18.28 -8.11
CA THR A 160 -21.57 -17.18 -7.11
C THR A 160 -20.46 -16.15 -7.24
N LEU A 161 -19.70 -16.16 -8.36
CA LEU A 161 -18.49 -15.39 -8.63
C LEU A 161 -17.31 -15.84 -7.74
N VAL A 162 -17.51 -15.88 -6.43
CA VAL A 162 -16.52 -16.36 -5.46
C VAL A 162 -17.19 -17.27 -4.43
N THR A 163 -16.42 -18.21 -3.91
CA THR A 163 -16.84 -19.12 -2.83
C THR A 163 -15.69 -19.38 -1.87
N TYR A 164 -16.02 -19.86 -0.69
CA TYR A 164 -15.01 -20.31 0.27
C TYR A 164 -14.43 -21.66 -0.17
N GLN A 165 -13.12 -21.84 0.00
CA GLN A 165 -12.43 -23.09 -0.36
C GLN A 165 -12.98 -24.28 0.44
N HIS A 166 -13.39 -25.34 -0.26
CA HIS A 166 -13.81 -26.57 0.38
C HIS A 166 -12.62 -27.45 0.75
N PHE A 167 -12.51 -27.82 2.01
CA PHE A 167 -11.44 -28.68 2.52
C PHE A 167 -11.90 -30.14 2.56
N LYS A 168 -12.04 -30.81 1.39
CA LYS A 168 -12.41 -32.23 1.29
C LYS A 168 -11.48 -32.99 0.34
N GLY A 169 -11.13 -34.22 0.74
CA GLY A 169 -10.39 -35.16 -0.11
C GLY A 169 -8.96 -34.72 -0.42
N GLU A 170 -8.47 -35.04 -1.63
CA GLU A 170 -7.11 -34.70 -2.08
C GLU A 170 -6.82 -33.21 -2.13
N THR A 171 -7.84 -32.36 -2.19
CA THR A 171 -7.70 -30.90 -2.20
C THR A 171 -7.06 -30.37 -0.91
N VAL A 172 -7.21 -31.10 0.21
CA VAL A 172 -6.59 -30.71 1.50
C VAL A 172 -5.07 -30.72 1.36
N HIS A 173 -4.49 -31.77 0.77
CA HIS A 173 -3.02 -31.90 0.63
C HIS A 173 -2.43 -31.02 -0.47
N ARG A 174 -3.23 -30.63 -1.47
CA ARG A 174 -2.75 -29.85 -2.62
C ARG A 174 -2.84 -28.33 -2.42
N ILE A 175 -3.93 -27.83 -1.82
CA ILE A 175 -4.18 -26.38 -1.67
C ILE A 175 -4.61 -26.06 -0.23
N GLY A 176 -5.32 -26.98 0.42
CA GLY A 176 -5.95 -26.76 1.72
C GLY A 176 -4.98 -26.52 2.87
N VAL A 177 -3.79 -27.11 2.85
CA VAL A 177 -2.77 -26.93 3.89
C VAL A 177 -2.33 -25.45 3.94
N GLY A 178 -2.05 -24.85 2.77
CA GLY A 178 -1.69 -23.42 2.70
C GLY A 178 -2.81 -22.51 3.23
N ALA A 179 -4.06 -22.78 2.84
CA ALA A 179 -5.20 -22.00 3.31
C ALA A 179 -5.43 -22.13 4.84
N ILE A 180 -5.26 -23.35 5.39
CA ILE A 180 -5.34 -23.56 6.85
C ILE A 180 -4.19 -22.83 7.55
N LEU A 181 -2.96 -22.91 7.02
CA LEU A 181 -1.81 -22.19 7.56
C LEU A 181 -2.03 -20.67 7.53
N ALA A 182 -2.66 -20.13 6.49
CA ALA A 182 -3.01 -18.72 6.42
C ALA A 182 -4.02 -18.33 7.51
N LEU A 183 -5.06 -19.13 7.78
CA LEU A 183 -6.00 -18.88 8.89
C LEU A 183 -5.29 -18.90 10.25
N VAL A 184 -4.43 -19.90 10.47
CA VAL A 184 -3.61 -19.98 11.68
C VAL A 184 -2.70 -18.74 11.76
N GLY A 185 -2.10 -18.32 10.65
CA GLY A 185 -1.29 -17.10 10.56
C GLY A 185 -2.04 -15.82 10.93
N VAL A 186 -3.29 -15.68 10.48
CA VAL A 186 -4.17 -14.55 10.90
C VAL A 186 -4.35 -14.56 12.41
N LEU A 187 -4.66 -15.72 13.02
CA LEU A 187 -4.83 -15.83 14.46
C LEU A 187 -3.55 -15.52 15.24
N ILE A 188 -2.42 -16.06 14.78
CA ILE A 188 -1.10 -15.78 15.38
C ILE A 188 -0.82 -14.28 15.34
N THR A 189 -0.97 -13.67 14.17
CA THR A 189 -0.74 -12.22 13.99
C THR A 189 -1.67 -11.41 14.90
N ALA A 190 -2.95 -11.76 14.94
CA ALA A 190 -3.92 -11.09 15.81
C ALA A 190 -3.53 -11.19 17.29
N VAL A 191 -3.10 -12.36 17.77
CA VAL A 191 -2.62 -12.55 19.16
C VAL A 191 -1.40 -11.68 19.44
N LEU A 192 -0.42 -11.63 18.52
CA LEU A 192 0.76 -10.79 18.67
C LEU A 192 0.39 -9.30 18.77
N LEU A 193 -0.57 -8.85 17.96
CA LEU A 193 -1.04 -7.46 17.98
C LEU A 193 -1.83 -7.13 19.25
N VAL A 194 -2.71 -8.03 19.72
CA VAL A 194 -3.42 -7.86 21.01
C VAL A 194 -2.43 -7.76 22.15
N LYS A 195 -1.35 -8.55 22.12
CA LYS A 195 -0.25 -8.48 23.10
C LYS A 195 0.70 -7.30 22.87
N LYS A 196 0.43 -6.43 21.88
CA LYS A 196 1.26 -5.25 21.55
C LYS A 196 2.72 -5.61 21.24
N VAL A 197 2.96 -6.78 20.61
CA VAL A 197 4.30 -7.18 20.19
C VAL A 197 4.72 -6.29 19.01
N LYS A 198 5.85 -5.57 19.17
CA LYS A 198 6.44 -4.75 18.10
C LYS A 198 6.84 -5.63 16.93
N GLY A 199 6.49 -5.22 15.70
CA GLY A 199 6.70 -6.06 14.52
C GLY A 199 5.80 -7.30 14.45
N GLY A 200 4.66 -7.31 15.14
CA GLY A 200 3.75 -8.46 15.23
C GLY A 200 3.31 -9.00 13.87
N ILE A 201 3.18 -8.16 12.84
CA ILE A 201 2.87 -8.58 11.47
C ILE A 201 4.03 -9.38 10.88
N LEU A 202 5.26 -8.89 10.99
CA LEU A 202 6.46 -9.60 10.51
C LEU A 202 6.63 -10.95 11.23
N TYR A 203 6.52 -10.96 12.56
CA TYR A 203 6.57 -12.20 13.32
C TYR A 203 5.44 -13.16 12.96
N GLY A 204 4.24 -12.65 12.68
CA GLY A 204 3.12 -13.46 12.19
C GLY A 204 3.48 -14.17 10.87
N ILE A 205 4.06 -13.45 9.92
CA ILE A 205 4.56 -14.02 8.65
C ILE A 205 5.62 -15.10 8.93
N LEU A 206 6.65 -14.76 9.71
CA LEU A 206 7.78 -15.66 9.97
C LEU A 206 7.33 -16.94 10.70
N ILE A 207 6.47 -16.83 11.71
CA ILE A 207 5.94 -18.00 12.43
C ILE A 207 5.08 -18.87 11.50
N THR A 208 4.21 -18.25 10.68
CA THR A 208 3.40 -18.98 9.71
C THR A 208 4.26 -19.70 8.68
N TRP A 209 5.33 -19.06 8.22
CA TRP A 209 6.30 -19.67 7.31
C TRP A 209 7.03 -20.85 7.96
N VAL A 210 7.51 -20.70 9.20
CA VAL A 210 8.14 -21.80 9.96
C VAL A 210 7.17 -22.98 10.11
N LEU A 211 5.90 -22.73 10.41
CA LEU A 211 4.88 -23.79 10.42
C LEU A 211 4.75 -24.46 9.05
N GLY A 212 4.82 -23.69 7.96
CA GLY A 212 4.85 -24.22 6.58
C GLY A 212 6.05 -25.12 6.34
N ILE A 213 7.26 -24.72 6.77
CA ILE A 213 8.47 -25.54 6.70
C ILE A 213 8.29 -26.85 7.49
N LEU A 214 7.74 -26.80 8.69
CA LEU A 214 7.46 -28.00 9.48
C LEU A 214 6.46 -28.94 8.76
N CYS A 215 5.43 -28.37 8.12
CA CYS A 215 4.47 -29.14 7.33
C CYS A 215 5.14 -29.78 6.09
N GLU A 216 6.09 -29.10 5.44
CA GLU A 216 6.84 -29.68 4.31
C GLU A 216 7.76 -30.81 4.77
N LEU A 217 8.50 -30.62 5.87
CA LEU A 217 9.38 -31.65 6.44
C LEU A 217 8.63 -32.91 6.91
N THR A 218 7.39 -32.76 7.36
CA THR A 218 6.53 -33.89 7.79
C THR A 218 5.71 -34.51 6.66
N GLY A 219 5.81 -33.98 5.43
CA GLY A 219 5.06 -34.47 4.26
C GLY A 219 3.58 -34.08 4.25
N ILE A 220 3.15 -33.17 5.15
CA ILE A 220 1.80 -32.62 5.15
C ILE A 220 1.62 -31.59 4.04
N TYR A 221 2.62 -30.73 3.83
CA TYR A 221 2.72 -29.82 2.69
C TYR A 221 3.62 -30.46 1.63
N ILE A 222 3.07 -30.71 0.46
CA ILE A 222 3.80 -31.35 -0.67
C ILE A 222 3.96 -30.31 -1.76
N PRO A 223 5.20 -29.84 -2.06
CA PRO A 223 5.44 -28.91 -3.15
C PRO A 223 4.93 -29.46 -4.49
N ASN A 224 4.22 -28.63 -5.23
CA ASN A 224 3.72 -28.93 -6.57
C ASN A 224 3.75 -27.66 -7.42
N ALA A 225 4.75 -27.55 -8.27
CA ALA A 225 4.96 -26.36 -9.12
C ALA A 225 3.78 -26.11 -10.08
N ASP A 226 3.13 -27.17 -10.58
CA ASP A 226 1.97 -27.05 -11.49
C ASP A 226 0.75 -26.43 -10.79
N ALA A 227 0.66 -26.59 -9.47
CA ALA A 227 -0.36 -25.97 -8.63
C ALA A 227 0.07 -24.60 -8.04
N GLY A 228 1.25 -24.10 -8.41
CA GLY A 228 1.85 -22.88 -7.86
C GLY A 228 2.32 -23.02 -6.41
N MET A 229 2.51 -24.24 -5.92
CA MET A 229 3.02 -24.54 -4.59
C MET A 229 4.51 -24.88 -4.67
N TYR A 230 5.35 -23.92 -4.32
CA TYR A 230 6.79 -24.12 -4.31
C TYR A 230 7.28 -24.58 -2.94
N SER A 231 8.51 -25.16 -2.89
CA SER A 231 9.16 -25.44 -1.61
C SER A 231 9.31 -24.16 -0.80
N VAL A 232 8.98 -24.25 0.49
CA VAL A 232 9.07 -23.14 1.44
C VAL A 232 10.34 -23.16 2.25
N ILE A 233 11.24 -24.12 1.98
CA ILE A 233 12.53 -24.28 2.64
C ILE A 233 13.56 -23.39 1.91
N PRO A 234 14.20 -22.42 2.59
CA PRO A 234 15.18 -21.54 1.96
C PRO A 234 16.44 -22.32 1.58
N THR A 235 16.90 -22.14 0.35
CA THR A 235 18.16 -22.75 -0.14
C THR A 235 19.38 -21.87 0.15
N SER A 236 19.16 -20.56 0.35
CA SER A 236 20.19 -19.60 0.75
C SER A 236 19.60 -18.51 1.61
N PHE A 237 20.41 -17.89 2.48
CA PHE A 237 19.97 -16.82 3.38
C PHE A 237 20.47 -15.44 2.92
N ILE A 238 21.58 -15.40 2.22
CA ILE A 238 22.29 -14.17 1.85
C ILE A 238 22.67 -14.22 0.39
N SER A 239 22.50 -13.09 -0.30
CA SER A 239 22.99 -12.89 -1.66
C SER A 239 23.53 -11.47 -1.81
N PHE A 240 24.66 -11.34 -2.49
CA PHE A 240 25.22 -10.05 -2.94
C PHE A 240 25.05 -9.87 -4.46
N ASP A 241 24.19 -10.67 -5.09
CA ASP A 241 23.88 -10.55 -6.50
C ASP A 241 22.67 -9.60 -6.69
N PHE A 242 22.96 -8.42 -7.17
CA PHE A 242 21.97 -7.38 -7.49
C PHE A 242 21.65 -7.31 -8.98
N SER A 243 22.15 -8.23 -9.80
CA SER A 243 21.98 -8.24 -11.25
C SER A 243 20.50 -8.33 -11.67
N ALA A 244 19.68 -8.96 -10.85
CA ALA A 244 18.24 -9.07 -11.09
C ALA A 244 17.55 -7.70 -11.26
N LEU A 245 18.03 -6.65 -10.59
CA LEU A 245 17.50 -5.28 -10.74
C LEU A 245 17.50 -4.83 -12.19
N GLY A 246 18.47 -5.26 -13.01
CA GLY A 246 18.52 -4.93 -14.44
C GLY A 246 17.30 -5.36 -15.24
N LYS A 247 16.47 -6.29 -14.73
CA LYS A 247 15.24 -6.72 -15.40
C LYS A 247 14.11 -5.69 -15.26
N THR A 248 14.13 -4.86 -14.22
CA THR A 248 13.08 -3.85 -13.97
C THR A 248 13.59 -2.42 -14.07
N PHE A 249 14.87 -2.17 -13.79
CA PHE A 249 15.46 -0.86 -13.82
C PHE A 249 15.34 -0.20 -15.21
N GLY A 250 14.78 1.00 -15.24
CA GLY A 250 14.62 1.79 -16.47
C GLY A 250 13.61 1.23 -17.47
N GLN A 251 12.90 0.14 -17.15
CA GLN A 251 11.90 -0.43 -18.05
C GLN A 251 10.69 0.51 -18.25
N VAL A 252 10.46 1.42 -17.32
CA VAL A 252 9.48 2.50 -17.46
C VAL A 252 9.64 3.28 -18.77
N PHE A 253 10.89 3.48 -19.25
CA PHE A 253 11.19 4.21 -20.50
C PHE A 253 11.09 3.32 -21.76
N LYS A 254 10.81 2.04 -21.62
CA LYS A 254 10.59 1.09 -22.72
C LYS A 254 9.12 0.74 -22.92
N THR A 255 8.23 1.60 -22.43
CA THR A 255 6.78 1.40 -22.53
C THR A 255 6.33 1.46 -23.97
N ASP A 256 5.61 0.45 -24.42
CA ASP A 256 4.91 0.44 -25.69
C ASP A 256 3.47 0.96 -25.49
N PHE A 257 3.14 2.03 -26.19
CA PHE A 257 1.79 2.63 -26.17
C PHE A 257 0.91 2.12 -27.32
N SER A 258 1.43 1.22 -28.17
CA SER A 258 0.64 0.66 -29.25
C SER A 258 -0.58 -0.09 -28.73
N GLY A 259 -1.75 0.28 -29.23
CA GLY A 259 -3.02 -0.32 -28.76
C GLY A 259 -3.60 0.25 -27.46
N VAL A 260 -2.96 1.23 -26.84
CA VAL A 260 -3.49 1.91 -25.65
C VAL A 260 -4.01 3.28 -26.05
N GLY A 261 -5.31 3.49 -25.89
CA GLY A 261 -5.89 4.83 -26.09
C GLY A 261 -5.32 5.83 -25.08
N ILE A 262 -4.99 7.04 -25.55
CA ILE A 262 -4.42 8.09 -24.70
C ILE A 262 -5.34 8.39 -23.49
N LEU A 263 -6.65 8.33 -23.66
CA LEU A 263 -7.65 8.53 -22.59
C LEU A 263 -7.57 7.41 -21.54
N ASN A 264 -7.37 6.15 -21.97
CA ASN A 264 -7.22 5.01 -21.06
C ASN A 264 -5.95 5.14 -20.20
N PHE A 265 -4.84 5.57 -20.82
CA PHE A 265 -3.60 5.83 -20.08
C PHE A 265 -3.80 6.92 -19.03
N PHE A 266 -4.44 8.04 -19.39
CA PHE A 266 -4.75 9.11 -18.44
C PHE A 266 -5.71 8.64 -17.34
N ALA A 267 -6.69 7.78 -17.62
CA ALA A 267 -7.59 7.23 -16.61
C ALA A 267 -6.85 6.36 -15.60
N VAL A 268 -5.92 5.51 -16.06
CA VAL A 268 -5.07 4.69 -15.20
C VAL A 268 -4.15 5.57 -14.33
N MET A 269 -3.43 6.50 -14.94
CA MET A 269 -2.54 7.43 -14.26
C MET A 269 -3.29 8.27 -13.22
N PHE A 270 -4.47 8.79 -13.58
CA PHE A 270 -5.32 9.58 -12.69
C PHE A 270 -5.82 8.76 -11.49
N SER A 271 -6.07 7.47 -11.69
CA SER A 271 -6.45 6.57 -10.60
C SER A 271 -5.31 6.35 -9.62
N PHE A 272 -4.08 6.16 -10.10
CA PHE A 272 -2.90 6.13 -9.23
C PHE A 272 -2.76 7.43 -8.43
N LEU A 273 -2.84 8.58 -9.11
CA LEU A 273 -2.75 9.91 -8.52
C LEU A 273 -3.79 10.12 -7.40
N PHE A 274 -5.02 9.70 -7.62
CA PHE A 274 -6.07 9.82 -6.60
C PHE A 274 -5.84 8.92 -5.40
N VAL A 275 -5.50 7.65 -5.63
CA VAL A 275 -5.26 6.69 -4.56
C VAL A 275 -4.08 7.16 -3.71
N ASP A 276 -2.97 7.57 -4.34
CA ASP A 276 -1.79 8.06 -3.63
C ASP A 276 -2.06 9.35 -2.87
N LEU A 277 -2.84 10.28 -3.45
CA LEU A 277 -3.24 11.51 -2.76
C LEU A 277 -3.91 11.22 -1.40
N PHE A 278 -4.83 10.25 -1.38
CA PHE A 278 -5.55 9.89 -0.15
C PHE A 278 -4.68 9.11 0.82
N ASP A 279 -3.89 8.18 0.30
CA ASP A 279 -3.03 7.32 1.11
C ASP A 279 -1.95 8.16 1.81
N THR A 280 -1.20 8.97 1.04
CA THR A 280 -0.13 9.82 1.56
C THR A 280 -0.65 10.86 2.55
N LEU A 281 -1.62 11.69 2.15
CA LEU A 281 -2.09 12.78 3.04
C LEU A 281 -2.84 12.23 4.26
N GLY A 282 -3.63 11.17 4.07
CA GLY A 282 -4.31 10.50 5.18
C GLY A 282 -3.33 9.93 6.19
N THR A 283 -2.28 9.29 5.72
CA THR A 283 -1.23 8.69 6.56
C THR A 283 -0.36 9.76 7.23
N LEU A 284 0.11 10.77 6.49
CA LEU A 284 0.92 11.87 7.05
C LEU A 284 0.20 12.55 8.21
N ILE A 285 -1.06 12.95 8.01
CA ILE A 285 -1.86 13.62 9.05
C ILE A 285 -2.17 12.65 10.20
N GLY A 286 -2.50 11.39 9.88
CA GLY A 286 -2.82 10.37 10.88
C GLY A 286 -1.64 10.04 11.80
N VAL A 287 -0.44 9.90 11.26
CA VAL A 287 0.77 9.63 12.04
C VAL A 287 1.24 10.89 12.78
N ALA A 288 1.20 12.05 12.12
CA ALA A 288 1.54 13.33 12.74
C ALA A 288 0.65 13.66 13.94
N SER A 289 -0.65 13.37 13.85
CA SER A 289 -1.60 13.53 14.97
C SER A 289 -1.25 12.65 16.17
N LYS A 290 -0.77 11.42 15.95
CA LYS A 290 -0.30 10.54 17.03
C LYS A 290 1.04 10.97 17.63
N ALA A 291 1.78 11.79 16.89
CA ALA A 291 3.08 12.31 17.25
C ALA A 291 2.99 13.68 17.97
N ASP A 292 1.79 14.25 18.08
CA ASP A 292 1.57 15.65 18.52
C ASP A 292 2.39 16.67 17.70
N MET A 293 2.53 16.39 16.37
CA MET A 293 3.29 17.21 15.42
C MET A 293 2.41 18.18 14.62
N LEU A 294 1.10 18.16 14.83
CA LEU A 294 0.18 19.10 14.18
C LEU A 294 0.19 20.45 14.92
N ASP A 295 0.08 21.53 14.16
CA ASP A 295 -0.09 22.87 14.72
C ASP A 295 -1.51 23.09 15.31
N GLU A 296 -1.76 24.28 15.85
CA GLU A 296 -3.05 24.66 16.47
C GLU A 296 -4.21 24.61 15.47
N ASP A 297 -3.93 24.75 14.17
CA ASP A 297 -4.92 24.64 13.09
C ASP A 297 -5.11 23.17 12.60
N GLY A 298 -4.43 22.21 13.22
CA GLY A 298 -4.44 20.79 12.82
C GLY A 298 -3.68 20.50 11.52
N LYS A 299 -2.76 21.38 11.11
CA LYS A 299 -1.92 21.23 9.92
C LYS A 299 -0.55 20.70 10.31
N LEU A 300 0.07 19.96 9.40
CA LEU A 300 1.44 19.46 9.55
C LEU A 300 2.44 20.53 9.09
N PRO A 301 3.28 21.11 9.99
CA PRO A 301 4.35 22.01 9.59
C PRO A 301 5.26 21.34 8.56
N HIS A 302 5.86 22.11 7.63
CA HIS A 302 6.76 21.59 6.61
C HIS A 302 6.20 20.47 5.71
N ILE A 303 4.88 20.32 5.61
CA ILE A 303 4.22 19.27 4.79
C ILE A 303 4.73 19.25 3.33
N LYS A 304 5.12 20.41 2.77
CA LYS A 304 5.68 20.48 1.42
C LYS A 304 6.93 19.63 1.24
N GLY A 305 7.81 19.60 2.24
CA GLY A 305 9.00 18.74 2.22
C GLY A 305 8.65 17.25 2.22
N ALA A 306 7.67 16.85 3.03
CA ALA A 306 7.17 15.47 3.08
C ALA A 306 6.50 15.05 1.76
N LEU A 307 5.65 15.90 1.20
CA LEU A 307 4.99 15.66 -0.09
C LEU A 307 5.99 15.60 -1.25
N MET A 308 7.05 16.40 -1.20
CA MET A 308 8.12 16.36 -2.19
C MET A 308 8.92 15.06 -2.09
N ALA A 309 9.26 14.61 -0.86
CA ALA A 309 9.94 13.35 -0.62
C ALA A 309 9.13 12.16 -1.20
N ASP A 310 7.86 12.13 -0.94
CA ASP A 310 6.89 11.14 -1.44
C ASP A 310 6.84 11.12 -2.98
N SER A 311 6.69 12.28 -3.61
CA SER A 311 6.61 12.41 -5.07
C SER A 311 7.91 11.97 -5.77
N ILE A 312 9.07 12.36 -5.24
CA ILE A 312 10.37 11.94 -5.77
C ILE A 312 10.58 10.43 -5.55
N ALA A 313 10.15 9.90 -4.40
CA ALA A 313 10.22 8.47 -4.11
C ALA A 313 9.37 7.64 -5.09
N THR A 314 8.18 8.13 -5.45
CA THR A 314 7.31 7.52 -6.47
C THR A 314 8.00 7.47 -7.83
N CYS A 315 8.59 8.59 -8.31
CA CYS A 315 9.36 8.60 -9.54
C CYS A 315 10.56 7.64 -9.50
N ALA A 316 11.32 7.64 -8.39
CA ALA A 316 12.46 6.74 -8.20
C ALA A 316 12.01 5.28 -8.16
N GLY A 317 10.92 4.97 -7.48
CA GLY A 317 10.32 3.63 -7.41
C GLY A 317 9.95 3.11 -8.80
N ALA A 318 9.27 3.91 -9.61
CA ALA A 318 8.91 3.56 -10.99
C ALA A 318 10.15 3.30 -11.86
N VAL A 319 11.22 4.09 -11.72
CA VAL A 319 12.49 3.88 -12.45
C VAL A 319 13.20 2.61 -11.98
N LEU A 320 13.19 2.32 -10.70
CA LEU A 320 13.76 1.10 -10.12
C LEU A 320 12.94 -0.15 -10.51
N GLY A 321 11.64 -0.01 -10.75
CA GLY A 321 10.73 -1.10 -11.10
C GLY A 321 9.88 -1.57 -9.93
N THR A 322 9.34 -0.64 -9.16
CA THR A 322 8.29 -0.88 -8.18
C THR A 322 7.17 0.15 -8.35
N SER A 323 6.03 -0.06 -7.68
CA SER A 323 4.90 0.86 -7.78
C SER A 323 5.08 2.13 -6.94
N THR A 324 4.04 2.96 -6.85
CA THR A 324 4.00 4.21 -6.08
C THR A 324 4.53 4.00 -4.66
N THR A 325 5.51 4.81 -4.28
CA THR A 325 6.15 4.77 -2.96
C THR A 325 5.56 5.87 -2.08
N THR A 326 4.92 5.50 -0.99
CA THR A 326 4.13 6.40 -0.13
C THR A 326 4.48 6.25 1.35
N THR A 327 4.03 7.18 2.19
CA THR A 327 4.25 7.15 3.63
C THR A 327 3.44 6.03 4.29
N PHE A 328 4.07 5.28 5.19
CA PHE A 328 3.46 4.13 5.88
C PHE A 328 2.93 4.49 7.27
N VAL A 329 1.71 4.02 7.57
CA VAL A 329 1.05 4.22 8.87
C VAL A 329 1.80 3.54 10.03
N GLU A 330 2.58 2.52 9.74
CA GLU A 330 3.46 1.80 10.69
C GLU A 330 4.54 2.70 11.27
N SER A 331 4.84 3.84 10.64
CA SER A 331 5.70 4.90 11.21
C SER A 331 5.21 5.36 12.58
N ALA A 332 3.91 5.23 12.86
CA ALA A 332 3.34 5.51 14.17
C ALA A 332 3.96 4.66 15.29
N SER A 333 4.51 3.47 15.00
CA SER A 333 5.17 2.64 16.01
C SER A 333 6.51 3.23 16.45
N GLY A 334 7.32 3.74 15.52
CA GLY A 334 8.55 4.46 15.87
C GLY A 334 8.27 5.78 16.59
N VAL A 335 7.24 6.51 16.16
CA VAL A 335 6.79 7.73 16.84
C VAL A 335 6.38 7.44 18.30
N THR A 336 5.68 6.34 18.55
CA THR A 336 5.28 5.91 19.90
C THR A 336 6.50 5.54 20.77
N GLU A 337 7.62 5.12 20.17
CA GLU A 337 8.90 4.89 20.84
C GLU A 337 9.68 6.17 21.14
N GLY A 338 9.19 7.31 20.74
CA GLY A 338 9.82 8.61 20.94
C GLY A 338 10.57 9.17 19.74
N GLY A 339 10.47 8.55 18.55
CA GLY A 339 10.98 9.11 17.30
C GLY A 339 10.29 10.44 16.97
N ARG A 340 11.06 11.47 16.69
CA ARG A 340 10.58 12.84 16.44
C ARG A 340 11.21 13.48 15.22
N THR A 341 12.29 12.92 14.71
CA THR A 341 13.10 13.55 13.67
C THR A 341 13.40 12.62 12.50
N GLY A 342 13.97 13.18 11.45
CA GLY A 342 14.43 12.41 10.28
C GLY A 342 15.52 11.37 10.58
N LEU A 343 16.13 11.39 11.77
CA LEU A 343 17.09 10.35 12.12
C LEU A 343 16.41 8.99 12.29
N THR A 344 15.17 8.95 12.81
CA THR A 344 14.32 7.75 12.83
C THR A 344 14.11 7.22 11.42
N SER A 345 13.72 8.09 10.48
CA SER A 345 13.52 7.71 9.08
C SER A 345 14.80 7.24 8.42
N MET A 346 15.90 7.98 8.60
CA MET A 346 17.20 7.58 8.04
C MET A 346 17.63 6.20 8.54
N THR A 347 17.42 5.90 9.82
CA THR A 347 17.71 4.57 10.39
C THR A 347 16.86 3.48 9.73
N THR A 348 15.57 3.72 9.58
CA THR A 348 14.65 2.80 8.89
C THR A 348 15.08 2.57 7.44
N GLY A 349 15.42 3.65 6.71
CA GLY A 349 15.86 3.56 5.33
C GLY A 349 17.15 2.74 5.18
N VAL A 350 18.14 2.96 6.04
CA VAL A 350 19.39 2.17 6.03
C VAL A 350 19.10 0.70 6.28
N LEU A 351 18.19 0.36 7.18
CA LEU A 351 17.80 -1.03 7.42
C LEU A 351 17.11 -1.65 6.20
N PHE A 352 16.29 -0.92 5.46
CA PHE A 352 15.76 -1.37 4.17
C PHE A 352 16.87 -1.64 3.17
N LEU A 353 17.86 -0.76 3.05
CA LEU A 353 19.00 -0.96 2.17
C LEU A 353 19.80 -2.23 2.54
N LEU A 354 20.04 -2.46 3.82
CA LEU A 354 20.73 -3.66 4.30
C LEU A 354 19.90 -4.93 4.07
N ALA A 355 18.58 -4.84 4.11
CA ALA A 355 17.69 -5.97 3.90
C ALA A 355 17.80 -6.59 2.49
N VAL A 356 18.30 -5.84 1.49
CA VAL A 356 18.57 -6.38 0.13
C VAL A 356 19.45 -7.62 0.16
N VAL A 357 20.42 -7.64 1.06
CA VAL A 357 21.35 -8.78 1.22
C VAL A 357 20.63 -10.07 1.62
N PHE A 358 19.47 -9.95 2.29
CA PHE A 358 18.62 -11.07 2.70
C PHE A 358 17.54 -11.41 1.69
N SER A 359 17.63 -10.93 0.44
CA SER A 359 16.63 -11.17 -0.60
C SER A 359 16.25 -12.65 -0.80
N PRO A 360 17.17 -13.65 -0.79
CA PRO A 360 16.77 -15.04 -0.95
C PRO A 360 15.83 -15.53 0.16
N LEU A 361 16.02 -15.03 1.37
CA LEU A 361 15.18 -15.37 2.52
C LEU A 361 13.74 -14.84 2.30
N PHE A 362 13.60 -13.56 1.96
CA PHE A 362 12.29 -12.94 1.75
C PHE A 362 11.53 -13.55 0.57
N LEU A 363 12.22 -13.93 -0.50
CA LEU A 363 11.62 -14.55 -1.70
C LEU A 363 11.10 -15.96 -1.47
N THR A 364 11.60 -16.66 -0.45
CA THR A 364 11.13 -18.01 -0.10
C THR A 364 9.84 -17.99 0.72
N ILE A 365 9.45 -16.82 1.25
CA ILE A 365 8.23 -16.69 2.05
C ILE A 365 7.01 -16.91 1.15
N PRO A 366 6.17 -17.95 1.41
CA PRO A 366 5.05 -18.29 0.54
C PRO A 366 3.86 -17.33 0.73
N SER A 367 2.99 -17.27 -0.28
CA SER A 367 1.80 -16.42 -0.28
C SER A 367 0.86 -16.69 0.90
N PHE A 368 0.74 -17.94 1.37
CA PHE A 368 -0.08 -18.24 2.55
C PHE A 368 0.48 -17.65 3.86
N ALA A 369 1.78 -17.37 3.91
CA ALA A 369 2.39 -16.70 5.06
C ALA A 369 2.30 -15.17 4.96
N THR A 370 2.27 -14.59 3.76
CA THR A 370 2.12 -13.15 3.54
C THR A 370 0.65 -12.70 3.56
N ALA A 371 -0.29 -13.55 3.19
CA ALA A 371 -1.72 -13.24 3.15
C ALA A 371 -2.29 -12.74 4.50
N PRO A 372 -1.92 -13.30 5.67
CA PRO A 372 -2.31 -12.76 6.97
C PRO A 372 -1.99 -11.28 7.13
N ALA A 373 -0.84 -10.83 6.63
CA ALA A 373 -0.46 -9.42 6.70
C ALA A 373 -1.42 -8.53 5.90
N LEU A 374 -1.80 -8.93 4.68
CA LEU A 374 -2.76 -8.21 3.86
C LEU A 374 -4.13 -8.09 4.54
N ILE A 375 -4.60 -9.17 5.16
CA ILE A 375 -5.88 -9.20 5.89
C ILE A 375 -5.83 -8.24 7.09
N ILE A 376 -4.74 -8.26 7.86
CA ILE A 376 -4.56 -7.41 9.04
C ILE A 376 -4.37 -5.94 8.66
N VAL A 377 -3.65 -5.63 7.58
CA VAL A 377 -3.55 -4.26 7.05
C VAL A 377 -4.92 -3.74 6.65
N GLY A 378 -5.72 -4.56 5.96
CA GLY A 378 -7.12 -4.23 5.67
C GLY A 378 -7.92 -3.90 6.94
N PHE A 379 -7.76 -4.69 8.00
CA PHE A 379 -8.39 -4.43 9.30
C PHE A 379 -7.98 -3.06 9.88
N TYR A 380 -6.71 -2.68 9.83
CA TYR A 380 -6.27 -1.38 10.33
C TYR A 380 -6.90 -0.21 9.59
N MET A 381 -7.11 -0.34 8.28
CA MET A 381 -7.76 0.68 7.47
C MET A 381 -9.25 0.85 7.78
N MET A 382 -9.92 -0.19 8.33
CA MET A 382 -11.31 -0.14 8.78
C MET A 382 -11.57 0.89 9.89
N GLY A 383 -10.54 1.30 10.64
CA GLY A 383 -10.67 2.35 11.65
C GLY A 383 -11.20 3.68 11.10
N SER A 384 -10.97 3.95 9.81
CA SER A 384 -11.51 5.13 9.13
C SER A 384 -13.05 5.13 9.01
N ALA A 385 -13.71 3.99 9.15
CA ALA A 385 -15.17 3.88 9.11
C ALA A 385 -15.85 4.69 10.22
N LEU A 386 -15.19 4.88 11.36
CA LEU A 386 -15.71 5.68 12.49
C LEU A 386 -15.83 7.18 12.16
N LYS A 387 -15.22 7.65 11.07
CA LYS A 387 -15.29 9.03 10.60
C LYS A 387 -16.36 9.25 9.53
N ILE A 388 -17.10 8.21 9.15
CA ILE A 388 -18.15 8.26 8.14
C ILE A 388 -19.48 8.61 8.82
N GLU A 389 -20.14 9.62 8.31
CA GLU A 389 -21.46 10.07 8.80
C GLU A 389 -22.58 9.19 8.19
N PHE A 390 -22.76 7.97 8.72
CA PHE A 390 -23.80 7.04 8.24
C PHE A 390 -25.23 7.49 8.58
N ASP A 391 -25.41 8.35 9.58
CA ASP A 391 -26.72 8.86 9.98
C ASP A 391 -27.31 9.86 8.98
N ASP A 392 -26.47 10.54 8.17
CA ASP A 392 -26.93 11.30 7.01
C ASP A 392 -26.88 10.43 5.74
N PRO A 393 -28.05 10.01 5.17
CA PRO A 393 -28.06 9.20 3.94
C PRO A 393 -27.33 9.85 2.76
N ALA A 394 -27.25 11.19 2.71
CA ALA A 394 -26.53 11.89 1.65
C ALA A 394 -25.01 11.73 1.73
N GLU A 395 -24.49 11.39 2.89
CA GLU A 395 -23.09 11.04 3.15
C GLU A 395 -22.90 9.52 3.15
N GLY A 396 -23.74 8.79 3.91
CA GLY A 396 -23.58 7.37 4.16
C GLY A 396 -23.77 6.49 2.93
N ILE A 397 -24.75 6.79 2.05
CA ILE A 397 -24.99 5.99 0.85
C ILE A 397 -23.81 6.06 -0.14
N PRO A 398 -23.27 7.23 -0.51
CA PRO A 398 -22.07 7.31 -1.33
C PRO A 398 -20.85 6.63 -0.71
N ALA A 399 -20.67 6.78 0.61
CA ALA A 399 -19.59 6.09 1.33
C ALA A 399 -19.73 4.56 1.25
N PHE A 400 -20.93 4.04 1.49
CA PHE A 400 -21.23 2.62 1.37
C PHE A 400 -20.94 2.09 -0.04
N LEU A 401 -21.40 2.80 -1.06
CA LEU A 401 -21.17 2.42 -2.47
C LEU A 401 -19.67 2.43 -2.81
N THR A 402 -18.92 3.41 -2.33
CA THR A 402 -17.43 3.47 -2.46
C THR A 402 -16.78 2.22 -1.87
N ILE A 403 -17.13 1.90 -0.63
CA ILE A 403 -16.57 0.78 0.12
C ILE A 403 -16.91 -0.56 -0.55
N LEU A 404 -18.16 -0.73 -0.97
CA LEU A 404 -18.65 -1.96 -1.57
C LEU A 404 -18.03 -2.20 -2.96
N ALA A 405 -17.94 -1.16 -3.78
CA ALA A 405 -17.51 -1.28 -5.17
C ALA A 405 -16.04 -1.72 -5.29
N MET A 406 -15.14 -1.31 -4.39
CA MET A 406 -13.72 -1.62 -4.49
C MET A 406 -13.42 -3.13 -4.51
N PRO A 407 -13.83 -3.94 -3.52
CA PRO A 407 -13.61 -5.37 -3.56
C PRO A 407 -14.49 -6.11 -4.58
N THR A 408 -15.73 -5.64 -4.82
CA THR A 408 -16.68 -6.35 -5.72
C THR A 408 -16.39 -6.13 -7.20
N ALA A 409 -15.95 -4.93 -7.58
CA ALA A 409 -15.48 -4.63 -8.93
C ALA A 409 -13.99 -4.95 -9.15
N TYR A 410 -13.29 -5.40 -8.09
CA TYR A 410 -11.85 -5.63 -8.09
C TYR A 410 -11.05 -4.39 -8.56
N SER A 411 -11.52 -3.20 -8.19
CA SER A 411 -10.97 -1.93 -8.66
C SER A 411 -11.18 -0.78 -7.66
N ILE A 412 -10.07 -0.24 -7.16
CA ILE A 412 -10.08 0.96 -6.29
C ILE A 412 -10.63 2.16 -7.07
N SER A 413 -10.24 2.29 -8.34
CA SER A 413 -10.67 3.39 -9.22
C SER A 413 -12.19 3.44 -9.41
N GLU A 414 -12.83 2.27 -9.57
CA GLU A 414 -14.29 2.21 -9.71
C GLU A 414 -14.99 2.64 -8.42
N GLY A 415 -14.48 2.20 -7.27
CA GLY A 415 -15.02 2.64 -5.99
C GLY A 415 -14.94 4.15 -5.78
N ILE A 416 -13.80 4.77 -6.12
CA ILE A 416 -13.64 6.23 -6.05
C ILE A 416 -14.61 6.94 -7.00
N ALA A 417 -14.71 6.47 -8.25
CA ALA A 417 -15.57 7.07 -9.25
C ALA A 417 -17.06 7.03 -8.83
N ILE A 418 -17.54 5.85 -8.40
CA ILE A 418 -18.91 5.66 -7.90
C ILE A 418 -19.17 6.56 -6.69
N GLY A 419 -18.22 6.65 -5.76
CA GLY A 419 -18.34 7.51 -4.58
C GLY A 419 -18.48 8.99 -4.92
N VAL A 420 -17.59 9.50 -5.76
CA VAL A 420 -17.60 10.92 -6.17
C VAL A 420 -18.88 11.25 -6.94
N ILE A 421 -19.25 10.42 -7.91
CA ILE A 421 -20.47 10.62 -8.72
C ILE A 421 -21.71 10.61 -7.81
N SER A 422 -21.87 9.56 -7.00
CA SER A 422 -23.06 9.39 -6.17
C SER A 422 -23.18 10.49 -5.11
N TRP A 423 -22.08 10.87 -4.46
CA TRP A 423 -22.08 11.94 -3.46
C TRP A 423 -22.45 13.29 -4.08
N THR A 424 -21.84 13.64 -5.22
CA THR A 424 -22.08 14.93 -5.86
C THR A 424 -23.52 15.01 -6.39
N LEU A 425 -23.98 13.98 -7.10
CA LEU A 425 -25.34 13.98 -7.68
C LEU A 425 -26.41 13.94 -6.59
N LEU A 426 -26.24 13.12 -5.55
CA LEU A 426 -27.23 13.02 -4.47
C LEU A 426 -27.39 14.38 -3.75
N ASN A 427 -26.29 15.04 -3.39
CA ASN A 427 -26.35 16.35 -2.74
C ASN A 427 -26.85 17.45 -3.68
N LEU A 428 -26.61 17.36 -4.99
CA LEU A 428 -27.16 18.29 -5.98
C LEU A 428 -28.67 18.13 -6.11
N ILE A 429 -29.16 16.90 -6.31
CA ILE A 429 -30.58 16.57 -6.53
C ILE A 429 -31.41 16.88 -5.28
N THR A 430 -30.88 16.62 -4.10
CA THR A 430 -31.58 16.91 -2.83
C THR A 430 -31.52 18.38 -2.40
N GLY A 431 -30.87 19.25 -3.17
CA GLY A 431 -30.73 20.67 -2.87
C GLY A 431 -29.74 21.02 -1.75
N LYS A 432 -29.01 20.02 -1.24
CA LYS A 432 -27.99 20.21 -0.16
C LYS A 432 -26.66 20.79 -0.67
N ALA A 433 -26.51 21.06 -1.96
CA ALA A 433 -25.26 21.51 -2.57
C ALA A 433 -24.68 22.79 -1.93
N LYS A 434 -25.55 23.75 -1.53
CA LYS A 434 -25.14 24.99 -0.86
C LYS A 434 -24.76 24.76 0.61
N GLU A 435 -25.50 23.91 1.30
CA GLU A 435 -25.25 23.54 2.71
C GLU A 435 -23.93 22.81 2.86
N LYS A 436 -23.71 21.79 2.01
CA LYS A 436 -22.47 20.95 2.00
C LYS A 436 -21.30 21.65 1.32
N LYS A 437 -21.48 22.88 0.77
CA LYS A 437 -20.43 23.68 0.11
C LYS A 437 -19.62 22.86 -0.91
N ILE A 438 -20.31 22.17 -1.83
CA ILE A 438 -19.66 21.33 -2.84
C ILE A 438 -18.60 22.15 -3.58
N SER A 439 -17.36 21.70 -3.54
CA SER A 439 -16.26 22.40 -4.20
C SER A 439 -16.37 22.31 -5.73
N PRO A 440 -15.90 23.31 -6.49
CA PRO A 440 -15.83 23.24 -7.96
C PRO A 440 -15.10 21.99 -8.46
N LEU A 441 -14.08 21.54 -7.71
CA LEU A 441 -13.32 20.35 -8.04
C LEU A 441 -14.21 19.10 -8.06
N MET A 442 -15.14 18.93 -7.08
CA MET A 442 -16.04 17.79 -7.03
C MET A 442 -16.94 17.71 -8.27
N TYR A 443 -17.39 18.85 -8.80
CA TYR A 443 -18.14 18.87 -10.06
C TYR A 443 -17.28 18.46 -11.25
N ILE A 444 -16.05 18.97 -11.34
CA ILE A 444 -15.10 18.60 -12.40
C ILE A 444 -14.82 17.10 -12.38
N LEU A 445 -14.54 16.54 -11.20
CA LEU A 445 -14.28 15.12 -11.01
C LEU A 445 -15.49 14.26 -11.39
N THR A 446 -16.68 14.67 -10.99
CA THR A 446 -17.93 13.98 -11.34
C THR A 446 -18.11 13.92 -12.87
N VAL A 447 -17.90 15.04 -13.56
CA VAL A 447 -17.97 15.09 -15.02
C VAL A 447 -16.90 14.20 -15.66
N LEU A 448 -15.68 14.24 -15.19
CA LEU A 448 -14.58 13.41 -15.70
C LEU A 448 -14.86 11.91 -15.53
N PHE A 449 -15.37 11.49 -14.35
CA PHE A 449 -15.72 10.09 -14.11
C PHE A 449 -16.95 9.65 -14.92
N ILE A 450 -17.96 10.51 -15.12
CA ILE A 450 -19.08 10.20 -16.01
C ILE A 450 -18.58 10.04 -17.44
N LEU A 451 -17.74 10.96 -17.92
CA LEU A 451 -17.14 10.86 -19.25
C LEU A 451 -16.33 9.57 -19.42
N LYS A 452 -15.59 9.13 -18.37
CA LYS A 452 -14.92 7.84 -18.38
C LYS A 452 -15.89 6.70 -18.72
N TYR A 453 -17.07 6.64 -18.08
CA TYR A 453 -18.06 5.57 -18.32
C TYR A 453 -18.78 5.68 -19.67
N VAL A 454 -18.84 6.85 -20.27
CA VAL A 454 -19.51 7.07 -21.56
C VAL A 454 -18.55 6.83 -22.73
N LEU A 455 -17.26 7.13 -22.55
CA LEU A 455 -16.27 7.12 -23.64
C LEU A 455 -15.38 5.87 -23.63
N LEU A 456 -15.29 5.14 -22.51
CA LEU A 456 -14.50 3.93 -22.30
C LEU A 456 -15.39 2.74 -22.00
#